data_e09fa634b08e4a9c272af0d0f3e7f92f
#
_entry.id   e09fa634b08e4a9c272af0d0f3e7f92f
#
_cell.length_a   1.000
_cell.length_b   1.000
_cell.length_c   1.000
_cell.angle_alpha   90.00
_cell.angle_beta   90.00
_cell.angle_gamma   90.00
#
_symmetry.space_group_name_H-M   'P 1'
#
loop_
_entity.id
_entity.type
_entity.pdbx_description
1 polymer ?
#
loop_
_entity_poly.entity_id
_entity_poly.type
_entity_poly.pdbx_seq_one_letter_code
_entity_poly.pdbx_strand_id
1 'polypeptide(L)'
;MFGVTLIVFSMMQLLGTDKLVTAYIPQSQIDRMTDEQIESVKDRYGLNDPLPLRYLNWLGKTLSGDLGWSIVGKQPTLTAIIQRIPYTLELALYAVIPIIFVGIWLGVKSAVKHNSFTDNFIRIFALVGYSLPDFVFGLIILLIFYGILGWFPPGNLSLWANQVVASESFNSITHLTSIDALLNGRFDIFWDAVRHIIAPVITLAYLWWAFLLRITRSAMLEVMKKDYIRTARAKGLSEKVVINKHARRNALIPVTTVAGSMIIGLFTGTVFVETIFNRTGLGRFVADAATQLDYSSIMGSLLFYSMILVVGNLIIDILYAVIDPRIRLE
;
A
#
# COMPACT_ATOMS: atom_id res chain seq x y z
N MET A 1 15.27 -11.26 3.78
CA MET A 1 15.21 -11.48 2.32
C MET A 1 15.38 -12.95 1.93
N PHE A 2 16.48 -13.66 2.30
CA PHE A 2 16.69 -15.07 1.93
C PHE A 2 15.51 -15.99 2.28
N GLY A 3 14.95 -15.90 3.49
CA GLY A 3 13.77 -16.69 3.89
C GLY A 3 12.54 -16.45 3.00
N VAL A 4 12.35 -15.20 2.54
CA VAL A 4 11.25 -14.84 1.65
C VAL A 4 11.43 -15.48 0.27
N THR A 5 12.64 -15.40 -0.31
CA THR A 5 12.89 -16.04 -1.61
C THR A 5 12.70 -17.55 -1.57
N LEU A 6 13.06 -18.19 -0.44
CA LEU A 6 12.85 -19.62 -0.23
C LEU A 6 11.34 -19.96 -0.15
N ILE A 7 10.56 -19.16 0.58
CA ILE A 7 9.11 -19.36 0.68
C ILE A 7 8.45 -19.18 -0.69
N VAL A 8 8.75 -18.07 -1.38
CA VAL A 8 8.20 -17.78 -2.71
C VAL A 8 8.53 -18.91 -3.69
N PHE A 9 9.80 -19.35 -3.73
CA PHE A 9 10.20 -20.47 -4.56
C PHE A 9 9.46 -21.76 -4.19
N SER A 10 9.36 -22.09 -2.89
CA SER A 10 8.63 -23.28 -2.42
C SER A 10 7.17 -23.26 -2.84
N MET A 11 6.51 -22.10 -2.75
CA MET A 11 5.13 -21.93 -3.23
C MET A 11 5.01 -22.18 -4.75
N MET A 12 5.99 -21.75 -5.54
CA MET A 12 6.02 -22.07 -6.98
C MET A 12 6.09 -23.60 -7.21
N GLN A 13 6.90 -24.31 -6.43
CA GLN A 13 7.06 -25.76 -6.61
C GLN A 13 5.77 -26.56 -6.30
N LEU A 14 4.89 -26.04 -5.44
CA LEU A 14 3.58 -26.67 -5.15
C LEU A 14 2.64 -26.70 -6.35
N LEU A 15 2.90 -25.87 -7.37
CA LEU A 15 2.08 -25.81 -8.59
C LEU A 15 2.35 -26.99 -9.55
N GLY A 16 3.47 -27.69 -9.38
CA GLY A 16 3.93 -28.73 -10.30
C GLY A 16 4.62 -28.16 -11.55
N THR A 17 5.49 -28.99 -12.16
CA THR A 17 6.34 -28.56 -13.29
C THR A 17 5.52 -28.19 -14.54
N ASP A 18 4.38 -28.84 -14.78
CA ASP A 18 3.51 -28.58 -15.92
C ASP A 18 2.96 -27.14 -15.92
N LYS A 19 2.54 -26.66 -14.77
CA LYS A 19 2.05 -25.27 -14.61
C LYS A 19 3.18 -24.26 -14.61
N LEU A 20 4.37 -24.64 -14.18
CA LEU A 20 5.52 -23.75 -14.18
C LEU A 20 6.02 -23.41 -15.61
N VAL A 21 5.71 -24.22 -16.60
CA VAL A 21 5.99 -23.93 -18.00
C VAL A 21 5.30 -22.63 -18.44
N THR A 22 4.11 -22.31 -17.91
CA THR A 22 3.40 -21.07 -18.24
C THR A 22 4.12 -19.79 -17.79
N ALA A 23 5.04 -19.89 -16.85
CA ALA A 23 5.90 -18.77 -16.45
C ALA A 23 6.93 -18.37 -17.53
N TYR A 24 7.18 -19.24 -18.50
CA TYR A 24 8.18 -19.05 -19.56
C TYR A 24 7.56 -18.96 -20.95
N ILE A 25 6.45 -19.64 -21.18
CA ILE A 25 5.76 -19.72 -22.46
C ILE A 25 4.27 -19.44 -22.27
N PRO A 26 3.65 -18.60 -23.11
CA PRO A 26 2.22 -18.32 -23.06
C PRO A 26 1.37 -19.59 -23.21
N GLN A 27 0.29 -19.70 -22.45
CA GLN A 27 -0.62 -20.85 -22.46
C GLN A 27 -1.10 -21.19 -23.89
N SER A 28 -1.40 -20.18 -24.70
CA SER A 28 -1.83 -20.36 -26.09
C SER A 28 -0.80 -21.04 -27.00
N GLN A 29 0.48 -21.03 -26.64
CA GLN A 29 1.54 -21.78 -27.30
C GLN A 29 1.63 -23.20 -26.75
N ILE A 30 1.52 -23.35 -25.43
CA ILE A 30 1.53 -24.66 -24.75
C ILE A 30 0.41 -25.55 -25.29
N ASP A 31 -0.79 -25.00 -25.46
CA ASP A 31 -1.97 -25.73 -25.98
C ASP A 31 -1.77 -26.30 -27.42
N ARG A 32 -0.72 -25.83 -28.10
CA ARG A 32 -0.38 -26.30 -29.47
C ARG A 32 0.85 -27.22 -29.52
N MET A 33 1.49 -27.43 -28.37
CA MET A 33 2.69 -28.24 -28.24
C MET A 33 2.33 -29.71 -28.01
N THR A 34 3.17 -30.61 -28.48
CA THR A 34 3.14 -32.02 -28.13
C THR A 34 3.79 -32.21 -26.75
N ASP A 35 3.48 -33.34 -26.09
CA ASP A 35 4.09 -33.68 -24.77
C ASP A 35 5.62 -33.68 -24.82
N GLU A 36 6.21 -34.16 -25.95
CA GLU A 36 7.65 -34.14 -26.19
C GLU A 36 8.22 -32.70 -26.23
N GLN A 37 7.49 -31.78 -26.88
CA GLN A 37 7.88 -30.37 -26.94
C GLN A 37 7.80 -29.71 -25.57
N ILE A 38 6.75 -30.01 -24.79
CA ILE A 38 6.61 -29.51 -23.43
C ILE A 38 7.76 -30.02 -22.55
N GLU A 39 8.12 -31.30 -22.69
CA GLU A 39 9.24 -31.90 -21.93
C GLU A 39 10.57 -31.24 -22.31
N SER A 40 10.82 -30.98 -23.61
CA SER A 40 12.02 -30.27 -24.05
C SER A 40 12.08 -28.83 -23.48
N VAL A 41 10.94 -28.18 -23.30
CA VAL A 41 10.87 -26.87 -22.64
C VAL A 41 11.20 -26.98 -21.17
N LYS A 42 10.67 -27.97 -20.45
CA LYS A 42 11.01 -28.21 -19.04
C LYS A 42 12.51 -28.40 -18.87
N ASP A 43 13.14 -29.23 -19.70
CA ASP A 43 14.59 -29.46 -19.67
C ASP A 43 15.37 -28.16 -19.96
N ARG A 44 14.95 -27.43 -20.99
CA ARG A 44 15.60 -26.15 -21.38
C ARG A 44 15.58 -25.10 -20.25
N TYR A 45 14.52 -25.05 -19.47
CA TYR A 45 14.38 -24.10 -18.36
C TYR A 45 14.79 -24.69 -17.01
N GLY A 46 15.28 -25.95 -16.98
CA GLY A 46 15.76 -26.64 -15.79
C GLY A 46 14.63 -27.00 -14.82
N LEU A 47 13.41 -27.19 -15.32
CA LEU A 47 12.26 -27.55 -14.47
C LEU A 47 12.31 -29.02 -14.02
N ASN A 48 13.13 -29.83 -14.64
CA ASN A 48 13.40 -31.24 -14.27
C ASN A 48 14.65 -31.39 -13.37
N ASP A 49 15.39 -30.30 -13.13
CA ASP A 49 16.57 -30.34 -12.27
C ASP A 49 16.19 -30.61 -10.80
N PRO A 50 17.12 -31.10 -9.98
CA PRO A 50 16.93 -31.22 -8.53
C PRO A 50 16.58 -29.85 -7.89
N LEU A 51 15.65 -29.87 -6.91
CA LEU A 51 15.14 -28.64 -6.28
C LEU A 51 16.21 -27.63 -5.84
N PRO A 52 17.35 -28.02 -5.24
CA PRO A 52 18.37 -27.04 -4.86
C PRO A 52 18.98 -26.31 -6.07
N LEU A 53 19.20 -27.01 -7.19
CA LEU A 53 19.75 -26.43 -8.39
C LEU A 53 18.73 -25.48 -9.05
N ARG A 54 17.47 -25.89 -9.10
CA ARG A 54 16.36 -25.04 -9.55
C ARG A 54 16.26 -23.75 -8.75
N TYR A 55 16.40 -23.84 -7.42
CA TYR A 55 16.39 -22.64 -6.56
C TYR A 55 17.54 -21.69 -6.87
N LEU A 56 18.75 -22.21 -7.00
CA LEU A 56 19.93 -21.39 -7.30
C LEU A 56 19.81 -20.72 -8.68
N ASN A 57 19.35 -21.46 -9.69
CA ASN A 57 19.13 -20.94 -11.05
C ASN A 57 18.04 -19.86 -11.05
N TRP A 58 16.91 -20.11 -10.37
CA TRP A 58 15.83 -19.14 -10.24
C TRP A 58 16.29 -17.88 -9.46
N LEU A 59 17.01 -18.06 -8.37
CA LEU A 59 17.53 -16.96 -7.57
C LEU A 59 18.52 -16.12 -8.38
N GLY A 60 19.41 -16.75 -9.15
CA GLY A 60 20.35 -16.06 -10.03
C GLY A 60 19.62 -15.20 -11.09
N LYS A 61 18.60 -15.72 -11.74
CA LYS A 61 17.74 -14.97 -12.67
C LYS A 61 17.02 -13.82 -11.97
N THR A 62 16.42 -14.08 -10.82
CA THR A 62 15.73 -13.07 -10.02
C THR A 62 16.66 -11.91 -9.63
N LEU A 63 17.89 -12.22 -9.19
CA LEU A 63 18.88 -11.21 -8.83
C LEU A 63 19.42 -10.43 -10.04
N SER A 64 19.40 -11.02 -11.23
CA SER A 64 19.71 -10.30 -12.49
C SER A 64 18.53 -9.49 -13.05
N GLY A 65 17.37 -9.50 -12.37
CA GLY A 65 16.17 -8.78 -12.79
C GLY A 65 15.27 -9.54 -13.76
N ASP A 66 15.58 -10.80 -14.06
CA ASP A 66 14.70 -11.65 -14.86
C ASP A 66 13.69 -12.35 -13.95
N LEU A 67 12.47 -11.76 -13.87
CA LEU A 67 11.34 -12.30 -13.13
C LEU A 67 10.39 -13.12 -14.05
N GLY A 68 10.78 -13.38 -15.30
CA GLY A 68 9.97 -14.04 -16.29
C GLY A 68 9.00 -13.11 -17.03
N TRP A 69 8.08 -13.70 -17.77
CA TRP A 69 7.12 -12.99 -18.61
C TRP A 69 5.77 -12.85 -17.92
N SER A 70 5.18 -11.66 -17.97
CA SER A 70 3.83 -11.39 -17.47
C SER A 70 2.78 -11.64 -18.54
N ILE A 71 1.84 -12.52 -18.26
CA ILE A 71 0.68 -12.79 -19.12
C ILE A 71 -0.26 -11.57 -19.09
N VAL A 72 -0.54 -11.04 -17.91
CA VAL A 72 -1.40 -9.87 -17.69
C VAL A 72 -0.78 -8.60 -18.27
N GLY A 73 0.52 -8.41 -18.04
CA GLY A 73 1.25 -7.24 -18.51
C GLY A 73 1.64 -7.30 -19.99
N LYS A 74 1.65 -8.49 -20.61
CA LYS A 74 2.15 -8.75 -21.97
C LYS A 74 3.55 -8.22 -22.23
N GLN A 75 4.40 -8.28 -21.21
CA GLN A 75 5.77 -7.76 -21.21
C GLN A 75 6.59 -8.45 -20.08
N PRO A 76 7.92 -8.23 -19.98
CA PRO A 76 8.71 -8.72 -18.85
C PRO A 76 8.09 -8.29 -17.52
N THR A 77 8.02 -9.21 -16.57
CA THR A 77 7.35 -9.01 -15.28
C THR A 77 7.91 -7.82 -14.50
N LEU A 78 9.25 -7.65 -14.49
CA LEU A 78 9.89 -6.52 -13.83
C LEU A 78 9.42 -5.18 -14.41
N THR A 79 9.34 -5.06 -15.74
CA THR A 79 8.84 -3.87 -16.43
C THR A 79 7.39 -3.60 -16.08
N ALA A 80 6.56 -4.67 -16.07
CA ALA A 80 5.15 -4.57 -15.70
C ALA A 80 4.95 -4.07 -14.26
N ILE A 81 5.79 -4.50 -13.32
CA ILE A 81 5.79 -4.06 -11.93
C ILE A 81 6.21 -2.59 -11.83
N ILE A 82 7.36 -2.22 -12.41
CA ILE A 82 7.92 -0.86 -12.32
C ILE A 82 6.93 0.17 -12.85
N GLN A 83 6.25 -0.11 -13.94
CA GLN A 83 5.23 0.80 -14.52
C GLN A 83 4.01 1.02 -13.62
N ARG A 84 3.73 0.11 -12.68
CA ARG A 84 2.54 0.17 -11.80
C ARG A 84 2.83 0.74 -10.41
N ILE A 85 4.09 0.69 -9.99
CA ILE A 85 4.54 1.25 -8.70
C ILE A 85 4.09 2.70 -8.50
N PRO A 86 4.24 3.63 -9.47
CA PRO A 86 3.88 5.03 -9.27
C PRO A 86 2.41 5.22 -8.88
N TYR A 87 1.49 4.45 -9.45
CA TYR A 87 0.06 4.59 -9.15
C TYR A 87 -0.30 4.12 -7.73
N THR A 88 0.32 3.02 -7.26
CA THR A 88 0.18 2.56 -5.87
C THR A 88 0.85 3.55 -4.90
N LEU A 89 2.03 4.05 -5.25
CA LEU A 89 2.77 5.04 -4.46
C LEU A 89 1.97 6.34 -4.34
N GLU A 90 1.42 6.84 -5.43
CA GLU A 90 0.58 8.05 -5.44
C GLU A 90 -0.62 7.89 -4.52
N LEU A 91 -1.35 6.78 -4.61
CA LEU A 91 -2.49 6.49 -3.73
C LEU A 91 -2.06 6.42 -2.25
N ALA A 92 -0.97 5.72 -1.94
CA ALA A 92 -0.45 5.61 -0.58
C ALA A 92 -0.02 6.97 -0.01
N LEU A 93 0.70 7.79 -0.78
CA LEU A 93 1.13 9.12 -0.35
C LEU A 93 -0.05 10.04 -0.04
N TYR A 94 -1.08 10.05 -0.89
CA TYR A 94 -2.29 10.83 -0.62
C TYR A 94 -3.08 10.29 0.57
N ALA A 95 -3.10 8.98 0.81
CA ALA A 95 -3.81 8.38 1.93
C ALA A 95 -3.11 8.61 3.28
N VAL A 96 -1.76 8.62 3.31
CA VAL A 96 -0.98 8.85 4.55
C VAL A 96 -1.36 10.18 5.21
N ILE A 97 -1.60 11.24 4.42
CA ILE A 97 -1.92 12.57 4.94
C ILE A 97 -3.18 12.54 5.82
N PRO A 98 -4.37 12.16 5.33
CA PRO A 98 -5.57 12.12 6.15
C PRO A 98 -5.49 11.06 7.26
N ILE A 99 -4.81 9.92 7.05
CA ILE A 99 -4.64 8.91 8.09
C ILE A 99 -3.96 9.51 9.32
N ILE A 100 -2.82 10.16 9.13
CA ILE A 100 -2.04 10.72 10.24
C ILE A 100 -2.77 11.92 10.85
N PHE A 101 -3.16 12.91 10.02
CA PHE A 101 -3.74 14.14 10.56
C PHE A 101 -5.10 13.92 11.22
N VAL A 102 -6.03 13.21 10.54
CA VAL A 102 -7.38 12.98 11.06
C VAL A 102 -7.34 11.98 12.22
N GLY A 103 -6.56 10.91 12.11
CA GLY A 103 -6.43 9.90 13.17
C GLY A 103 -5.89 10.50 14.48
N ILE A 104 -4.81 11.28 14.40
CA ILE A 104 -4.23 11.95 15.57
C ILE A 104 -5.18 13.04 16.10
N TRP A 105 -5.72 13.90 15.23
CA TRP A 105 -6.59 15.00 15.64
C TRP A 105 -7.87 14.49 16.34
N LEU A 106 -8.54 13.51 15.76
CA LEU A 106 -9.74 12.91 16.35
C LEU A 106 -9.39 12.15 17.64
N GLY A 107 -8.27 11.42 17.68
CA GLY A 107 -7.81 10.71 18.88
C GLY A 107 -7.54 11.64 20.06
N VAL A 108 -6.81 12.73 19.83
CA VAL A 108 -6.57 13.76 20.86
C VAL A 108 -7.87 14.42 21.29
N LYS A 109 -8.73 14.82 20.33
CA LYS A 109 -10.02 15.47 20.63
C LYS A 109 -10.95 14.56 21.45
N SER A 110 -11.00 13.28 21.13
CA SER A 110 -11.76 12.25 21.85
C SER A 110 -11.25 12.08 23.28
N ALA A 111 -9.92 12.02 23.49
CA ALA A 111 -9.33 11.88 24.81
C ALA A 111 -9.53 13.11 25.71
N VAL A 112 -9.35 14.31 25.15
CA VAL A 112 -9.53 15.58 25.87
C VAL A 112 -10.98 15.78 26.30
N LYS A 113 -11.94 15.38 25.43
CA LYS A 113 -13.38 15.44 25.72
C LYS A 113 -13.93 14.11 26.24
N HIS A 114 -13.13 13.38 27.01
CA HIS A 114 -13.47 12.06 27.55
C HIS A 114 -14.88 12.01 28.16
N ASN A 115 -15.63 10.96 27.82
CA ASN A 115 -17.02 10.72 28.26
C ASN A 115 -18.05 11.79 27.82
N SER A 116 -17.71 12.74 26.96
CA SER A 116 -18.66 13.69 26.37
C SER A 116 -19.38 13.09 25.14
N PHE A 117 -20.43 13.79 24.68
CA PHE A 117 -21.09 13.45 23.42
C PHE A 117 -20.10 13.39 22.24
N THR A 118 -19.14 14.33 22.19
CA THR A 118 -18.08 14.35 21.17
C THR A 118 -17.22 13.09 21.21
N ASP A 119 -16.80 12.64 22.40
CA ASP A 119 -16.02 11.39 22.55
C ASP A 119 -16.84 10.19 22.08
N ASN A 120 -18.09 10.08 22.50
CA ASN A 120 -18.96 8.97 22.12
C ASN A 120 -19.20 8.94 20.59
N PHE A 121 -19.48 10.08 19.99
CA PHE A 121 -19.66 10.19 18.53
C PHE A 121 -18.40 9.75 17.77
N ILE A 122 -17.21 10.26 18.15
CA ILE A 122 -15.94 9.89 17.53
C ILE A 122 -15.66 8.39 17.68
N ARG A 123 -15.99 7.80 18.84
CA ARG A 123 -15.82 6.36 19.08
C ARG A 123 -16.76 5.53 18.22
N ILE A 124 -18.02 5.89 18.09
CA ILE A 124 -19.00 5.20 17.24
C ILE A 124 -18.52 5.30 15.77
N PHE A 125 -18.14 6.50 15.34
CA PHE A 125 -17.62 6.72 14.00
C PHE A 125 -16.39 5.83 13.70
N ALA A 126 -15.44 5.75 14.65
CA ALA A 126 -14.28 4.87 14.50
C ALA A 126 -14.67 3.38 14.51
N LEU A 127 -15.66 2.99 15.34
CA LEU A 127 -16.14 1.61 15.42
C LEU A 127 -16.76 1.17 14.08
N VAL A 128 -17.58 2.02 13.46
CA VAL A 128 -18.14 1.73 12.12
C VAL A 128 -17.04 1.51 11.10
N GLY A 129 -16.01 2.39 11.07
CA GLY A 129 -14.87 2.23 10.17
C GLY A 129 -14.09 0.93 10.38
N TYR A 130 -13.90 0.52 11.62
CA TYR A 130 -13.17 -0.70 11.94
C TYR A 130 -13.99 -1.99 11.69
N SER A 131 -15.31 -1.91 11.71
CA SER A 131 -16.22 -3.07 11.57
C SER A 131 -16.56 -3.41 10.13
N LEU A 132 -16.37 -2.46 9.21
CA LEU A 132 -16.68 -2.67 7.79
C LEU A 132 -15.46 -3.26 7.06
N PRO A 133 -15.64 -4.34 6.28
CA PRO A 133 -14.61 -4.77 5.35
C PRO A 133 -14.29 -3.68 4.33
N ASP A 134 -13.00 -3.54 3.98
CA ASP A 134 -12.47 -2.51 3.07
C ASP A 134 -13.23 -2.44 1.75
N PHE A 135 -13.51 -3.61 1.16
CA PHE A 135 -14.19 -3.69 -0.12
C PHE A 135 -15.66 -3.25 -0.03
N VAL A 136 -16.34 -3.53 1.08
CA VAL A 136 -17.74 -3.11 1.28
C VAL A 136 -17.81 -1.59 1.37
N PHE A 137 -16.94 -0.98 2.18
CA PHE A 137 -16.89 0.47 2.31
C PHE A 137 -16.51 1.14 0.98
N GLY A 138 -15.54 0.58 0.25
CA GLY A 138 -15.15 1.09 -1.07
C GLY A 138 -16.30 1.06 -2.09
N LEU A 139 -17.09 -0.03 -2.12
CA LEU A 139 -18.26 -0.13 -2.99
C LEU A 139 -19.35 0.89 -2.60
N ILE A 140 -19.58 1.13 -1.32
CA ILE A 140 -20.53 2.16 -0.86
C ILE A 140 -20.08 3.55 -1.30
N ILE A 141 -18.80 3.87 -1.11
CA ILE A 141 -18.23 5.16 -1.55
C ILE A 141 -18.35 5.31 -3.07
N LEU A 142 -18.02 4.27 -3.84
CA LEU A 142 -18.14 4.28 -5.29
C LEU A 142 -19.60 4.48 -5.73
N LEU A 143 -20.53 3.76 -5.12
CA LEU A 143 -21.97 3.86 -5.43
C LEU A 143 -22.49 5.29 -5.16
N ILE A 144 -22.20 5.84 -3.99
CA ILE A 144 -22.73 7.16 -3.61
C ILE A 144 -22.06 8.26 -4.43
N PHE A 145 -20.72 8.33 -4.42
CA PHE A 145 -20.00 9.48 -4.96
C PHE A 145 -19.83 9.44 -6.47
N TYR A 146 -19.82 8.26 -7.07
CA TYR A 146 -19.78 8.14 -8.53
C TYR A 146 -21.14 7.74 -9.10
N GLY A 147 -21.76 6.65 -8.62
CA GLY A 147 -22.99 6.14 -9.22
C GLY A 147 -24.18 7.11 -9.07
N ILE A 148 -24.32 7.79 -7.94
CA ILE A 148 -25.44 8.70 -7.67
C ILE A 148 -25.06 10.15 -7.96
N LEU A 149 -23.92 10.61 -7.43
CA LEU A 149 -23.52 12.03 -7.49
C LEU A 149 -22.65 12.39 -8.70
N GLY A 150 -22.01 11.42 -9.37
CA GLY A 150 -21.11 11.65 -10.50
C GLY A 150 -19.84 12.44 -10.16
N TRP A 151 -19.43 12.48 -8.86
CA TRP A 151 -18.34 13.35 -8.41
C TRP A 151 -16.95 12.76 -8.63
N PHE A 152 -16.72 11.51 -8.21
CA PHE A 152 -15.39 10.88 -8.18
C PHE A 152 -15.38 9.63 -9.06
N PRO A 153 -15.03 9.76 -10.35
CA PRO A 153 -15.03 8.64 -11.27
C PRO A 153 -13.91 7.64 -10.95
N PRO A 154 -14.11 6.34 -11.26
CA PRO A 154 -13.07 5.32 -11.16
C PRO A 154 -12.00 5.50 -12.24
N GLY A 155 -10.86 4.84 -12.07
CA GLY A 155 -9.69 4.94 -12.94
C GLY A 155 -8.62 5.87 -12.38
N ASN A 156 -7.58 6.10 -13.17
CA ASN A 156 -6.50 7.04 -12.77
C ASN A 156 -6.76 8.45 -13.28
N LEU A 157 -7.31 8.56 -14.48
CA LEU A 157 -7.62 9.81 -15.19
C LEU A 157 -8.81 9.61 -16.13
N SER A 158 -9.43 10.69 -16.53
CA SER A 158 -10.38 10.73 -17.63
C SER A 158 -9.69 10.37 -18.96
N LEU A 159 -10.47 9.92 -19.96
CA LEU A 159 -9.93 9.49 -21.25
C LEU A 159 -9.11 10.61 -21.93
N TRP A 160 -9.63 11.84 -21.95
CA TRP A 160 -8.92 12.99 -22.54
C TRP A 160 -7.60 13.29 -21.84
N ALA A 161 -7.55 13.21 -20.50
CA ALA A 161 -6.33 13.45 -19.74
C ALA A 161 -5.30 12.33 -19.97
N ASN A 162 -5.73 11.08 -20.05
CA ASN A 162 -4.86 9.96 -20.41
C ASN A 162 -4.23 10.15 -21.81
N GLN A 163 -4.98 10.65 -22.80
CA GLN A 163 -4.44 10.92 -24.14
C GLN A 163 -3.35 12.01 -24.10
N VAL A 164 -3.54 13.05 -23.30
CA VAL A 164 -2.53 14.11 -23.16
C VAL A 164 -1.29 13.61 -22.42
N VAL A 165 -1.46 12.85 -21.34
CA VAL A 165 -0.34 12.26 -20.58
C VAL A 165 0.46 11.28 -21.43
N ALA A 166 -0.18 10.57 -22.36
CA ALA A 166 0.47 9.65 -23.29
C ALA A 166 1.14 10.36 -24.48
N SER A 167 0.95 11.67 -24.66
CA SER A 167 1.55 12.44 -25.77
C SER A 167 2.99 12.84 -25.47
N GLU A 168 3.79 13.08 -26.51
CA GLU A 168 5.18 13.52 -26.40
C GLU A 168 5.32 14.92 -25.74
N SER A 169 4.24 15.70 -25.69
CA SER A 169 4.23 17.02 -25.05
C SER A 169 4.18 16.98 -23.54
N PHE A 170 3.91 15.81 -22.93
CA PHE A 170 3.84 15.65 -21.47
C PHE A 170 5.11 14.99 -20.93
N ASN A 171 5.85 15.72 -20.08
CA ASN A 171 7.06 15.21 -19.46
C ASN A 171 6.75 14.44 -18.18
N SER A 172 6.93 13.12 -18.21
CA SER A 172 6.81 12.27 -17.02
C SER A 172 8.16 12.25 -16.27
N ILE A 173 8.28 13.08 -15.24
CA ILE A 173 9.52 13.25 -14.46
C ILE A 173 9.53 12.35 -13.22
N THR A 174 8.45 12.40 -12.45
CA THR A 174 8.30 11.64 -11.20
C THR A 174 7.51 10.35 -11.39
N HIS A 175 6.85 10.20 -12.52
CA HIS A 175 5.86 9.16 -12.82
C HIS A 175 4.63 9.18 -11.89
N LEU A 176 4.51 10.19 -11.00
CA LEU A 176 3.31 10.45 -10.21
C LEU A 176 2.44 11.44 -10.99
N THR A 177 1.31 10.98 -11.51
CA THR A 177 0.53 11.73 -12.49
C THR A 177 0.12 13.12 -12.01
N SER A 178 -0.31 13.26 -10.76
CA SER A 178 -0.70 14.56 -10.19
C SER A 178 0.48 15.52 -10.04
N ILE A 179 1.66 15.01 -9.64
CA ILE A 179 2.87 15.82 -9.48
C ILE A 179 3.40 16.23 -10.86
N ASP A 180 3.46 15.30 -11.79
CA ASP A 180 3.93 15.56 -13.16
C ASP A 180 3.00 16.56 -13.87
N ALA A 181 1.68 16.51 -13.62
CA ALA A 181 0.74 17.50 -14.13
C ALA A 181 1.07 18.92 -13.64
N LEU A 182 1.40 19.08 -12.35
CA LEU A 182 1.84 20.37 -11.80
C LEU A 182 3.17 20.84 -12.41
N LEU A 183 4.14 19.93 -12.57
CA LEU A 183 5.46 20.25 -13.16
C LEU A 183 5.35 20.66 -14.63
N ASN A 184 4.36 20.14 -15.36
CA ASN A 184 4.05 20.54 -16.74
C ASN A 184 3.13 21.76 -16.83
N GLY A 185 2.74 22.39 -15.71
CA GLY A 185 1.80 23.52 -15.69
C GLY A 185 0.36 23.15 -16.10
N ARG A 186 0.01 21.87 -16.12
CA ARG A 186 -1.28 21.32 -16.54
C ARG A 186 -2.21 21.14 -15.33
N PHE A 187 -2.74 22.25 -14.83
CA PHE A 187 -3.68 22.26 -13.69
C PHE A 187 -4.99 21.53 -13.99
N ASP A 188 -5.40 21.49 -15.26
CA ASP A 188 -6.56 20.72 -15.73
C ASP A 188 -6.39 19.22 -15.47
N ILE A 189 -5.22 18.65 -15.82
CA ILE A 189 -4.88 17.24 -15.57
C ILE A 189 -4.69 16.98 -14.08
N PHE A 190 -4.07 17.93 -13.34
CA PHE A 190 -3.94 17.82 -11.88
C PHE A 190 -5.29 17.65 -11.19
N TRP A 191 -6.27 18.52 -11.51
CA TRP A 191 -7.61 18.42 -10.93
C TRP A 191 -8.36 17.16 -11.36
N ASP A 192 -8.18 16.71 -12.59
CA ASP A 192 -8.71 15.42 -13.03
C ASP A 192 -8.12 14.27 -12.23
N ALA A 193 -6.79 14.21 -12.03
CA ALA A 193 -6.13 13.21 -11.20
C ALA A 193 -6.61 13.24 -9.75
N VAL A 194 -6.72 14.43 -9.15
CA VAL A 194 -7.25 14.62 -7.78
C VAL A 194 -8.69 14.11 -7.68
N ARG A 195 -9.54 14.42 -8.65
CA ARG A 195 -10.91 13.94 -8.69
C ARG A 195 -11.03 12.41 -8.71
N HIS A 196 -10.11 11.73 -9.40
CA HIS A 196 -10.08 10.26 -9.49
C HIS A 196 -9.48 9.59 -8.23
N ILE A 197 -8.62 10.30 -7.48
CA ILE A 197 -7.94 9.72 -6.33
C ILE A 197 -8.68 9.94 -5.00
N ILE A 198 -9.56 10.93 -4.89
CA ILE A 198 -10.25 11.29 -3.62
C ILE A 198 -11.03 10.11 -3.04
N ALA A 199 -11.88 9.44 -3.82
CA ALA A 199 -12.70 8.33 -3.33
C ALA A 199 -11.84 7.12 -2.89
N PRO A 200 -10.85 6.65 -3.68
CA PRO A 200 -9.86 5.68 -3.22
C PRO A 200 -9.16 6.08 -1.92
N VAL A 201 -8.71 7.34 -1.81
CA VAL A 201 -8.03 7.86 -0.61
C VAL A 201 -8.96 7.87 0.60
N ILE A 202 -10.21 8.32 0.45
CA ILE A 202 -11.19 8.28 1.55
C ILE A 202 -11.41 6.85 2.01
N THR A 203 -11.57 5.90 1.09
CA THR A 203 -11.76 4.49 1.40
C THR A 203 -10.60 3.93 2.19
N LEU A 204 -9.38 4.10 1.68
CA LEU A 204 -8.18 3.59 2.32
C LEU A 204 -7.91 4.30 3.67
N ALA A 205 -8.06 5.63 3.69
CA ALA A 205 -7.77 6.41 4.89
C ALA A 205 -8.76 6.15 6.02
N TYR A 206 -10.06 5.96 5.74
CA TYR A 206 -11.07 5.79 6.79
C TYR A 206 -10.80 4.60 7.71
N LEU A 207 -10.41 3.50 7.14
CA LEU A 207 -10.10 2.27 7.87
C LEU A 207 -8.87 2.43 8.76
N TRP A 208 -7.81 3.02 8.21
CA TRP A 208 -6.54 3.19 8.89
C TRP A 208 -6.57 4.30 9.95
N TRP A 209 -7.27 5.43 9.69
CA TRP A 209 -7.35 6.47 10.73
C TRP A 209 -8.19 6.04 11.93
N ALA A 210 -9.22 5.21 11.75
CA ALA A 210 -10.01 4.67 12.85
C ALA A 210 -9.13 3.87 13.83
N PHE A 211 -8.17 3.10 13.30
CA PHE A 211 -7.19 2.40 14.10
C PHE A 211 -6.23 3.36 14.81
N LEU A 212 -5.65 4.32 14.10
CA LEU A 212 -4.72 5.30 14.66
C LEU A 212 -5.39 6.20 15.71
N LEU A 213 -6.64 6.60 15.49
CA LEU A 213 -7.48 7.33 16.44
C LEU A 213 -7.59 6.59 17.77
N ARG A 214 -7.88 5.31 17.74
CA ARG A 214 -8.01 4.48 18.96
C ARG A 214 -6.72 4.44 19.75
N ILE A 215 -5.58 4.25 19.08
CA ILE A 215 -4.28 4.22 19.73
C ILE A 215 -3.93 5.59 20.31
N THR A 216 -4.12 6.65 19.54
CA THR A 216 -3.86 8.04 19.98
C THR A 216 -4.72 8.39 21.20
N ARG A 217 -6.01 8.02 21.18
CA ARG A 217 -6.90 8.25 22.33
C ARG A 217 -6.43 7.51 23.57
N SER A 218 -6.05 6.25 23.45
CA SER A 218 -5.58 5.43 24.57
C SER A 218 -4.30 6.02 25.17
N ALA A 219 -3.31 6.34 24.34
CA ALA A 219 -2.06 6.95 24.75
C ALA A 219 -2.28 8.31 25.43
N MET A 220 -3.16 9.15 24.89
CA MET A 220 -3.52 10.43 25.50
C MET A 220 -4.16 10.26 26.88
N LEU A 221 -5.12 9.34 27.03
CA LEU A 221 -5.78 9.09 28.32
C LEU A 221 -4.80 8.58 29.38
N GLU A 222 -3.84 7.75 28.99
CA GLU A 222 -2.80 7.27 29.89
C GLU A 222 -1.90 8.41 30.35
N VAL A 223 -1.39 9.19 29.41
CA VAL A 223 -0.48 10.32 29.69
C VAL A 223 -1.16 11.38 30.54
N MET A 224 -2.43 11.68 30.30
CA MET A 224 -3.19 12.68 31.07
C MET A 224 -3.35 12.32 32.57
N LYS A 225 -3.11 11.06 32.95
CA LYS A 225 -3.14 10.60 34.35
C LYS A 225 -1.78 10.68 35.08
N LYS A 226 -0.68 10.92 34.34
CA LYS A 226 0.68 10.95 34.91
C LYS A 226 0.89 12.15 35.84
N ASP A 227 1.77 11.99 36.85
CA ASP A 227 2.01 13.00 37.89
C ASP A 227 2.60 14.31 37.36
N TYR A 228 3.42 14.26 36.30
CA TYR A 228 3.94 15.50 35.70
C TYR A 228 2.85 16.36 35.04
N ILE A 229 1.73 15.76 34.62
CA ILE A 229 0.55 16.50 34.11
C ILE A 229 -0.18 17.16 35.30
N ARG A 230 -0.31 16.45 36.43
CA ARG A 230 -0.88 17.04 37.67
C ARG A 230 -0.04 18.19 38.16
N THR A 231 1.29 18.03 38.17
CA THR A 231 2.23 19.10 38.52
C THR A 231 2.13 20.32 37.62
N ALA A 232 1.98 20.10 36.29
CA ALA A 232 1.81 21.19 35.34
C ALA A 232 0.52 22.00 35.60
N ARG A 233 -0.59 21.32 35.94
CA ARG A 233 -1.85 21.97 36.34
C ARG A 233 -1.72 22.70 37.66
N ALA A 234 -1.06 22.09 38.66
CA ALA A 234 -0.80 22.72 39.98
C ALA A 234 0.05 24.00 39.90
N LYS A 235 0.93 24.10 38.89
CA LYS A 235 1.69 25.31 38.55
C LYS A 235 0.87 26.39 37.82
N GLY A 236 -0.43 26.22 37.66
CA GLY A 236 -1.32 27.20 37.02
C GLY A 236 -1.21 27.33 35.53
N LEU A 237 -0.61 26.34 34.83
CA LEU A 237 -0.57 26.34 33.36
C LEU A 237 -1.96 26.18 32.77
N SER A 238 -2.26 26.94 31.72
CA SER A 238 -3.54 26.79 31.00
C SER A 238 -3.70 25.38 30.41
N GLU A 239 -4.92 24.86 30.42
CA GLU A 239 -5.20 23.49 29.92
C GLU A 239 -4.73 23.29 28.49
N LYS A 240 -4.79 24.33 27.64
CA LYS A 240 -4.26 24.30 26.28
C LYS A 240 -2.76 24.01 26.23
N VAL A 241 -1.98 24.60 27.16
CA VAL A 241 -0.54 24.36 27.26
C VAL A 241 -0.27 22.94 27.82
N VAL A 242 -1.01 22.54 28.86
CA VAL A 242 -0.90 21.18 29.43
C VAL A 242 -1.15 20.13 28.36
N ILE A 243 -2.21 20.27 27.56
CA ILE A 243 -2.56 19.30 26.50
C ILE A 243 -1.52 19.31 25.39
N ASN A 244 -1.25 20.47 24.76
CA ASN A 244 -0.45 20.50 23.55
C ASN A 244 1.05 20.32 23.80
N LYS A 245 1.58 20.91 24.88
CA LYS A 245 3.02 20.88 25.17
C LYS A 245 3.44 19.67 26.00
N HIS A 246 2.64 19.28 26.99
CA HIS A 246 3.01 18.23 27.93
C HIS A 246 2.36 16.87 27.63
N ALA A 247 1.05 16.82 27.38
CA ALA A 247 0.37 15.56 27.14
C ALA A 247 0.58 15.03 25.73
N ARG A 248 0.24 15.83 24.69
CA ARG A 248 0.28 15.40 23.29
C ARG A 248 1.66 14.96 22.85
N ARG A 249 2.72 15.70 23.21
CA ARG A 249 4.09 15.36 22.82
C ARG A 249 4.52 13.97 23.31
N ASN A 250 4.19 13.64 24.56
CA ASN A 250 4.52 12.33 25.11
C ASN A 250 3.60 11.21 24.64
N ALA A 251 2.31 11.50 24.44
CA ALA A 251 1.36 10.52 23.93
C ALA A 251 1.61 10.14 22.47
N LEU A 252 2.24 11.01 21.67
CA LEU A 252 2.54 10.71 20.27
C LEU A 252 3.73 9.76 20.09
N ILE A 253 4.58 9.51 21.09
CA ILE A 253 5.71 8.59 20.98
C ILE A 253 5.26 7.19 20.51
N PRO A 254 4.36 6.47 21.22
CA PRO A 254 3.89 5.18 20.73
C PRO A 254 3.03 5.27 19.46
N VAL A 255 2.40 6.42 19.20
CA VAL A 255 1.59 6.65 18.00
C VAL A 255 2.45 6.74 16.76
N THR A 256 3.63 7.39 16.82
CA THR A 256 4.56 7.48 15.67
C THR A 256 5.10 6.11 15.28
N THR A 257 5.37 5.23 16.24
CA THR A 257 5.77 3.83 15.98
C THR A 257 4.72 3.10 15.15
N VAL A 258 3.48 3.15 15.62
CA VAL A 258 2.38 2.48 14.92
C VAL A 258 2.11 3.13 13.55
N ALA A 259 2.15 4.46 13.46
CA ALA A 259 1.97 5.17 12.19
C ALA A 259 3.03 4.78 11.14
N GLY A 260 4.29 4.60 11.57
CA GLY A 260 5.35 4.10 10.70
C GLY A 260 5.03 2.74 10.08
N SER A 261 4.67 1.75 10.91
CA SER A 261 4.28 0.41 10.44
C SER A 261 3.04 0.45 9.53
N MET A 262 2.08 1.35 9.82
CA MET A 262 0.89 1.55 8.97
C MET A 262 1.27 2.06 7.58
N ILE A 263 2.22 2.97 7.46
CA ILE A 263 2.68 3.50 6.16
C ILE A 263 3.20 2.36 5.28
N ILE A 264 4.01 1.45 5.83
CA ILE A 264 4.48 0.27 5.08
C ILE A 264 3.29 -0.61 4.67
N GLY A 265 2.35 -0.85 5.60
CA GLY A 265 1.14 -1.63 5.34
C GLY A 265 0.27 -1.07 4.21
N LEU A 266 0.27 0.25 3.99
CA LEU A 266 -0.47 0.87 2.88
C LEU A 266 0.03 0.41 1.51
N PHE A 267 1.33 0.17 1.34
CA PHE A 267 1.87 -0.31 0.07
C PHE A 267 1.47 -1.74 -0.26
N THR A 268 1.14 -2.55 0.75
CA THR A 268 0.70 -3.94 0.57
C THR A 268 -0.81 -4.11 0.63
N GLY A 269 -1.53 -3.14 1.20
CA GLY A 269 -2.97 -3.21 1.47
C GLY A 269 -3.88 -2.54 0.44
N THR A 270 -3.35 -2.08 -0.71
CA THR A 270 -4.15 -1.32 -1.70
C THR A 270 -4.91 -2.19 -2.70
N VAL A 271 -4.73 -3.52 -2.68
CA VAL A 271 -5.28 -4.47 -3.69
C VAL A 271 -6.79 -4.26 -3.90
N PHE A 272 -7.58 -4.28 -2.82
CA PHE A 272 -9.04 -4.13 -2.92
C PHE A 272 -9.44 -2.73 -3.40
N VAL A 273 -8.80 -1.69 -2.90
CA VAL A 273 -9.12 -0.31 -3.28
C VAL A 273 -8.78 -0.06 -4.75
N GLU A 274 -7.61 -0.49 -5.20
CA GLU A 274 -7.21 -0.35 -6.60
C GLU A 274 -8.13 -1.13 -7.55
N THR A 275 -8.56 -2.33 -7.16
CA THR A 275 -9.47 -3.17 -7.94
C THR A 275 -10.86 -2.54 -8.05
N ILE A 276 -11.46 -2.10 -6.93
CA ILE A 276 -12.80 -1.52 -6.88
C ILE A 276 -12.86 -0.22 -7.69
N PHE A 277 -11.86 0.65 -7.50
CA PHE A 277 -11.79 1.93 -8.19
C PHE A 277 -11.10 1.86 -9.55
N ASN A 278 -10.87 0.66 -10.09
CA ASN A 278 -10.29 0.43 -11.42
C ASN A 278 -8.96 1.17 -11.64
N ARG A 279 -8.12 1.29 -10.62
CA ARG A 279 -6.80 1.93 -10.72
C ARG A 279 -5.75 0.94 -11.24
N THR A 280 -4.83 1.41 -12.07
CA THR A 280 -3.79 0.57 -12.69
C THR A 280 -2.56 0.40 -11.79
N GLY A 281 -2.75 0.25 -10.49
CA GLY A 281 -1.67 0.04 -9.54
C GLY A 281 -1.19 -1.41 -9.47
N LEU A 282 -0.17 -1.62 -8.60
CA LEU A 282 0.44 -2.92 -8.38
C LEU A 282 -0.50 -3.91 -7.68
N GLY A 283 -1.35 -3.42 -6.77
CA GLY A 283 -2.33 -4.26 -6.07
C GLY A 283 -3.35 -4.88 -7.03
N ARG A 284 -3.92 -4.08 -7.93
CA ARG A 284 -4.80 -4.59 -8.98
C ARG A 284 -4.08 -5.56 -9.92
N PHE A 285 -2.83 -5.26 -10.27
CA PHE A 285 -2.03 -6.14 -11.11
C PHE A 285 -1.89 -7.54 -10.51
N VAL A 286 -1.68 -7.63 -9.18
CA VAL A 286 -1.63 -8.92 -8.47
C VAL A 286 -2.99 -9.62 -8.50
N ALA A 287 -4.09 -8.90 -8.31
CA ALA A 287 -5.44 -9.46 -8.39
C ALA A 287 -5.73 -10.01 -9.80
N ASP A 288 -5.42 -9.25 -10.84
CA ASP A 288 -5.58 -9.67 -12.25
C ASP A 288 -4.68 -10.87 -12.57
N ALA A 289 -3.43 -10.87 -12.06
CA ALA A 289 -2.50 -11.99 -12.21
C ALA A 289 -3.01 -13.26 -11.53
N ALA A 290 -3.60 -13.14 -10.35
CA ALA A 290 -4.18 -14.28 -9.63
C ALA A 290 -5.36 -14.91 -10.40
N THR A 291 -6.22 -14.08 -10.98
CA THR A 291 -7.37 -14.56 -11.77
C THR A 291 -6.96 -15.22 -13.10
N GLN A 292 -5.84 -14.77 -13.70
CA GLN A 292 -5.32 -15.30 -14.96
C GLN A 292 -4.22 -16.35 -14.76
N LEU A 293 -3.94 -16.76 -13.52
CA LEU A 293 -2.90 -17.73 -13.18
C LEU A 293 -1.50 -17.32 -13.69
N ASP A 294 -1.22 -16.01 -13.71
CA ASP A 294 0.08 -15.43 -14.10
C ASP A 294 1.06 -15.52 -12.92
N TYR A 295 1.68 -16.69 -12.77
CA TYR A 295 2.57 -16.99 -11.64
C TYR A 295 3.79 -16.08 -11.60
N SER A 296 4.37 -15.73 -12.75
CA SER A 296 5.53 -14.82 -12.81
C SER A 296 5.19 -13.46 -12.20
N SER A 297 4.03 -12.91 -12.54
CA SER A 297 3.56 -11.63 -12.02
C SER A 297 3.23 -11.69 -10.54
N ILE A 298 2.59 -12.77 -10.06
CA ILE A 298 2.30 -12.94 -8.64
C ILE A 298 3.60 -13.00 -7.84
N MET A 299 4.53 -13.88 -8.23
CA MET A 299 5.80 -14.09 -7.51
C MET A 299 6.71 -12.88 -7.55
N GLY A 300 6.83 -12.23 -8.71
CA GLY A 300 7.57 -10.98 -8.86
C GLY A 300 7.01 -9.88 -7.96
N SER A 301 5.69 -9.75 -7.90
CA SER A 301 5.02 -8.77 -7.01
C SER A 301 5.20 -9.09 -5.53
N LEU A 302 5.13 -10.37 -5.14
CA LEU A 302 5.40 -10.80 -3.75
C LEU A 302 6.83 -10.49 -3.33
N LEU A 303 7.82 -10.72 -4.20
CA LEU A 303 9.22 -10.35 -3.93
C LEU A 303 9.35 -8.84 -3.76
N PHE A 304 8.69 -8.06 -4.60
CA PHE A 304 8.70 -6.61 -4.52
C PHE A 304 8.05 -6.09 -3.23
N TYR A 305 6.86 -6.60 -2.84
CA TYR A 305 6.24 -6.26 -1.57
C TYR A 305 7.11 -6.64 -0.37
N SER A 306 7.75 -7.80 -0.42
CA SER A 306 8.67 -8.24 0.63
C SER A 306 9.89 -7.32 0.73
N MET A 307 10.39 -6.83 -0.40
CA MET A 307 11.48 -5.85 -0.42
C MET A 307 11.04 -4.52 0.20
N ILE A 308 9.86 -4.00 -0.16
CA ILE A 308 9.30 -2.80 0.47
C ILE A 308 9.17 -2.98 1.98
N LEU A 309 8.66 -4.13 2.43
CA LEU A 309 8.46 -4.40 3.85
C LEU A 309 9.80 -4.42 4.61
N VAL A 310 10.82 -5.09 4.08
CA VAL A 310 12.15 -5.16 4.72
C VAL A 310 12.83 -3.80 4.73
N VAL A 311 12.88 -3.11 3.59
CA VAL A 311 13.52 -1.80 3.47
C VAL A 311 12.74 -0.75 4.27
N GLY A 312 11.42 -0.80 4.22
CA GLY A 312 10.55 0.11 4.97
C GLY A 312 10.72 -0.05 6.49
N ASN A 313 10.74 -1.29 7.00
CA ASN A 313 11.02 -1.52 8.41
C ASN A 313 12.41 -1.01 8.81
N LEU A 314 13.44 -1.29 8.01
CA LEU A 314 14.79 -0.78 8.27
C LEU A 314 14.82 0.76 8.35
N ILE A 315 14.13 1.45 7.42
CA ILE A 315 14.04 2.91 7.45
C ILE A 315 13.33 3.39 8.73
N ILE A 316 12.25 2.71 9.13
CA ILE A 316 11.53 3.05 10.35
C ILE A 316 12.39 2.83 11.60
N ASP A 317 13.12 1.72 11.68
CA ASP A 317 14.01 1.43 12.81
C ASP A 317 15.13 2.48 12.93
N ILE A 318 15.70 2.91 11.80
CA ILE A 318 16.67 4.01 11.76
C ILE A 318 16.03 5.32 12.24
N LEU A 319 14.81 5.64 11.77
CA LEU A 319 14.09 6.84 12.20
C LEU A 319 13.79 6.82 13.70
N TYR A 320 13.46 5.65 14.26
CA TYR A 320 13.27 5.51 15.71
C TYR A 320 14.54 5.80 16.50
N ALA A 321 15.68 5.27 16.06
CA ALA A 321 16.95 5.55 16.72
C ALA A 321 17.32 7.05 16.68
N VAL A 322 16.91 7.77 15.64
CA VAL A 322 17.11 9.23 15.53
C VAL A 322 16.13 10.01 16.41
N ILE A 323 14.86 9.58 16.50
CA ILE A 323 13.81 10.28 17.26
C ILE A 323 13.95 10.03 18.76
N ASP A 324 14.30 8.82 19.18
CA ASP A 324 14.52 8.45 20.58
C ASP A 324 15.92 7.83 20.76
N PRO A 325 16.94 8.66 21.12
CA PRO A 325 18.32 8.17 21.29
C PRO A 325 18.51 7.21 22.47
N ARG A 326 17.45 6.90 23.22
CA ARG A 326 17.46 5.89 24.29
C ARG A 326 17.28 4.46 23.73
N ILE A 327 16.78 4.34 22.52
CA ILE A 327 16.68 3.06 21.81
C ILE A 327 18.07 2.75 21.23
N ARG A 328 18.79 1.80 21.84
CA ARG A 328 20.00 1.23 21.23
C ARG A 328 19.56 0.16 20.24
N LEU A 329 20.04 0.28 19.01
CA LEU A 329 19.96 -0.81 18.02
C LEU A 329 20.89 -1.92 18.54
N GLU A 330 20.33 -3.02 19.08
CA GLU A 330 21.07 -4.25 19.37
C GLU A 330 21.18 -5.12 18.11
#